data_36e3ed6299bf26aacdce57eeab7eb122
#
_entry.id   36e3ed6299bf26aacdce57eeab7eb122
#
_cell.length_a   1.000
_cell.length_b   1.000
_cell.length_c   1.000
_cell.angle_alpha   90.00
_cell.angle_beta   90.00
_cell.angle_gamma   90.00
#
_symmetry.space_group_name_H-M   'P 1'
#
loop_
_entity.id
_entity.type
_entity.pdbx_description
1 polymer ?
#
loop_
_entity_poly.entity_id
_entity_poly.type
_entity_poly.pdbx_seq_one_letter_code
_entity_poly.pdbx_strand_id
1 'polypeptide(L)'
;MPLVLTSSAFTQQGSIPQQYTCQGRDVSPPLSWSGAPEGTKGFVLILDDPDAPDPAAPKRTWVHWVLYAIPAGTASLPEAVAPAKLPAGTREGTNDWNRTGYGGPCPPVGRHRYFHKLYALDVVLADLHKPKKADLEKAMKGHVLAEAQLVGTYAKGK
;
A
#
# COMPACT_ATOMS: atom_id res chain seq x y z
N MET A 1 18.01 -7.66 11.00
CA MET A 1 16.68 -8.22 10.75
C MET A 1 16.08 -7.56 9.53
N PRO A 2 15.50 -8.30 8.61
CA PRO A 2 14.85 -7.68 7.45
C PRO A 2 13.55 -6.95 7.85
N LEU A 3 13.19 -5.96 7.05
CA LEU A 3 11.90 -5.31 7.17
C LEU A 3 10.82 -6.30 6.74
N VAL A 4 9.79 -6.47 7.55
CA VAL A 4 8.70 -7.41 7.30
C VAL A 4 7.36 -6.67 7.43
N LEU A 5 6.48 -6.86 6.45
CA LEU A 5 5.12 -6.30 6.44
C LEU A 5 4.12 -7.45 6.53
N THR A 6 3.19 -7.36 7.47
CA THR A 6 2.17 -8.39 7.69
C THR A 6 0.80 -7.77 7.92
N SER A 7 -0.24 -8.62 7.84
CA SER A 7 -1.60 -8.25 8.22
C SER A 7 -2.18 -9.35 9.11
N SER A 8 -2.99 -8.97 10.09
CA SER A 8 -3.74 -9.94 10.88
C SER A 8 -4.96 -10.47 10.12
N ALA A 9 -5.30 -9.85 8.98
CA ALA A 9 -6.49 -10.20 8.21
C ALA A 9 -6.22 -11.26 7.13
N PHE A 10 -4.99 -11.33 6.61
CA PHE A 10 -4.62 -12.33 5.60
C PHE A 10 -3.12 -12.58 5.63
N THR A 11 -2.73 -13.75 5.15
CA THR A 11 -1.31 -14.15 5.10
C THR A 11 -0.71 -13.88 3.73
N GLN A 12 0.62 -13.96 3.63
CA GLN A 12 1.34 -13.81 2.36
C GLN A 12 0.78 -14.80 1.33
N GLN A 13 0.41 -14.31 0.15
CA GLN A 13 -0.23 -15.05 -0.95
C GLN A 13 -1.64 -15.53 -0.63
N GLY A 14 -2.21 -15.14 0.52
CA GLY A 14 -3.55 -15.52 0.92
C GLY A 14 -4.62 -14.64 0.27
N SER A 15 -5.89 -15.06 0.40
CA SER A 15 -7.02 -14.27 -0.09
C SER A 15 -7.27 -13.08 0.82
N ILE A 16 -7.51 -11.93 0.21
CA ILE A 16 -7.93 -10.73 0.94
C ILE A 16 -9.42 -10.89 1.28
N PRO A 17 -9.79 -10.74 2.56
CA PRO A 17 -11.20 -10.82 2.94
C PRO A 17 -12.07 -9.81 2.20
N GLN A 18 -13.29 -10.21 1.89
CA GLN A 18 -14.22 -9.43 1.09
C GLN A 18 -14.48 -8.03 1.66
N GLN A 19 -14.44 -7.87 2.98
CA GLN A 19 -14.72 -6.58 3.62
C GLN A 19 -13.76 -5.47 3.18
N TYR A 20 -12.57 -5.82 2.69
CA TYR A 20 -11.56 -4.84 2.24
C TYR A 20 -11.63 -4.57 0.74
N THR A 21 -12.67 -5.07 0.07
CA THR A 21 -12.82 -5.01 -1.38
C THR A 21 -14.09 -4.26 -1.78
N CYS A 22 -14.25 -4.01 -3.08
CA CYS A 22 -15.45 -3.37 -3.60
C CYS A 22 -16.74 -4.16 -3.39
N GLN A 23 -16.64 -5.44 -3.03
CA GLN A 23 -17.79 -6.29 -2.73
C GLN A 23 -18.16 -6.27 -1.25
N GLY A 24 -17.47 -5.51 -0.44
CA GLY A 24 -17.72 -5.35 0.99
C GLY A 24 -17.66 -3.88 1.39
N ARG A 25 -17.12 -3.62 2.57
CA ARG A 25 -17.05 -2.26 3.11
C ARG A 25 -16.04 -1.37 2.38
N ASP A 26 -15.14 -1.96 1.60
CA ASP A 26 -14.11 -1.27 0.84
C ASP A 26 -13.22 -0.39 1.72
N VAL A 27 -12.78 -0.95 2.82
CA VAL A 27 -11.91 -0.26 3.79
C VAL A 27 -10.54 -0.92 3.81
N SER A 28 -9.53 -0.18 4.26
CA SER A 28 -8.16 -0.69 4.28
C SER A 28 -7.98 -1.78 5.35
N PRO A 29 -7.15 -2.81 5.07
CA PRO A 29 -6.87 -3.85 6.05
C PRO A 29 -5.91 -3.33 7.13
N PRO A 30 -5.86 -3.99 8.29
CA PRO A 30 -4.84 -3.68 9.28
C PRO A 30 -3.48 -4.15 8.76
N LEU A 31 -2.46 -3.33 8.96
CA LEU A 31 -1.09 -3.64 8.54
C LEU A 31 -0.14 -3.41 9.71
N SER A 32 0.89 -4.24 9.80
CA SER A 32 1.94 -4.11 10.83
C SER A 32 3.30 -4.40 10.20
N TRP A 33 4.34 -3.78 10.74
CA TRP A 33 5.69 -4.04 10.24
C TRP A 33 6.71 -3.94 11.35
N SER A 34 7.86 -4.58 11.10
CA SER A 34 8.99 -4.60 12.02
C SER A 34 10.28 -4.71 11.21
N GLY A 35 11.41 -4.48 11.87
CA GLY A 35 12.72 -4.65 11.24
C GLY A 35 13.19 -3.45 10.43
N ALA A 36 12.64 -2.26 10.68
CA ALA A 36 13.14 -1.06 10.00
C ALA A 36 14.62 -0.86 10.32
N PRO A 37 15.46 -0.60 9.30
CA PRO A 37 16.89 -0.39 9.52
C PRO A 37 17.18 0.83 10.39
N GLU A 38 18.32 0.80 11.06
CA GLU A 38 18.82 1.99 11.72
C GLU A 38 19.01 3.10 10.68
N GLY A 39 18.64 4.32 11.03
CA GLY A 39 18.68 5.45 10.10
C GLY A 39 17.38 5.70 9.35
N THR A 40 16.36 4.85 9.56
CA THR A 40 15.05 5.09 8.96
C THR A 40 14.45 6.38 9.51
N LYS A 41 14.05 7.28 8.61
CA LYS A 41 13.44 8.56 8.97
C LYS A 41 11.95 8.60 8.66
N GLY A 42 11.50 7.75 7.74
CA GLY A 42 10.10 7.68 7.37
C GLY A 42 9.82 6.50 6.46
N PHE A 43 8.51 6.27 6.20
CA PHE A 43 8.09 5.17 5.34
C PHE A 43 7.19 5.66 4.22
N VAL A 44 7.13 4.87 3.15
CA VAL A 44 6.16 5.01 2.07
C VAL A 44 5.44 3.67 1.92
N LEU A 45 4.11 3.72 1.75
CA LEU A 45 3.29 2.53 1.49
C LEU A 45 2.58 2.71 0.16
N ILE A 46 2.76 1.75 -0.74
CA ILE A 46 2.09 1.74 -2.04
C ILE A 46 1.41 0.39 -2.22
N LEU A 47 0.10 0.42 -2.50
CA LEU A 47 -0.67 -0.78 -2.82
C LEU A 47 -1.01 -0.75 -4.30
N ASP A 48 -0.59 -1.76 -5.05
CA ASP A 48 -0.86 -1.83 -6.48
C ASP A 48 -1.16 -3.23 -6.96
N ASP A 49 -1.76 -3.30 -8.16
CA ASP A 49 -2.20 -4.53 -8.82
C ASP A 49 -1.60 -4.57 -10.23
N PRO A 50 -0.59 -5.43 -10.47
CA PRO A 50 0.03 -5.53 -11.80
C PRO A 50 -0.76 -6.39 -12.78
N ASP A 51 -1.88 -6.99 -12.36
CA ASP A 51 -2.66 -7.94 -13.15
C ASP A 51 -3.87 -7.30 -13.86
N ALA A 52 -4.02 -5.99 -13.78
CA ALA A 52 -5.17 -5.30 -14.36
C ALA A 52 -5.12 -5.24 -15.87
N PRO A 53 -6.24 -5.39 -16.59
CA PRO A 53 -7.55 -5.79 -16.09
C PRO A 53 -7.73 -7.32 -16.00
N ASP A 54 -6.90 -8.09 -16.68
CA ASP A 54 -7.00 -9.55 -16.78
C ASP A 54 -5.62 -10.16 -16.54
N PRO A 55 -5.45 -11.05 -15.55
CA PRO A 55 -4.15 -11.67 -15.28
C PRO A 55 -3.57 -12.45 -16.46
N ALA A 56 -4.43 -12.96 -17.35
CA ALA A 56 -3.97 -13.67 -18.54
C ALA A 56 -3.39 -12.73 -19.61
N ALA A 57 -3.75 -11.43 -19.54
CA ALA A 57 -3.28 -10.41 -20.48
C ALA A 57 -3.24 -9.05 -19.77
N PRO A 58 -2.34 -8.89 -18.79
CA PRO A 58 -2.28 -7.64 -18.04
C PRO A 58 -1.82 -6.48 -18.93
N LYS A 59 -2.42 -5.31 -18.74
CA LYS A 59 -2.13 -4.14 -19.56
C LYS A 59 -1.57 -2.98 -18.77
N ARG A 60 -1.73 -3.02 -17.44
CA ARG A 60 -1.29 -1.93 -16.56
C ARG A 60 -1.16 -2.39 -15.13
N THR A 61 -0.40 -1.63 -14.35
CA THR A 61 -0.41 -1.72 -12.90
C THR A 61 -1.40 -0.68 -12.40
N TRP A 62 -2.40 -1.13 -11.64
CA TRP A 62 -3.41 -0.22 -11.08
C TRP A 62 -3.04 0.10 -9.65
N VAL A 63 -2.92 1.39 -9.35
CA VAL A 63 -2.52 1.86 -8.01
C VAL A 63 -3.77 2.10 -7.16
N HIS A 64 -3.83 1.42 -6.00
CA HIS A 64 -4.98 1.44 -5.11
C HIS A 64 -4.83 2.39 -3.92
N TRP A 65 -3.62 2.56 -3.41
CA TRP A 65 -3.40 3.33 -2.18
C TRP A 65 -1.95 3.83 -2.15
N VAL A 66 -1.79 5.10 -1.77
CA VAL A 66 -0.47 5.73 -1.69
C VAL A 66 -0.39 6.55 -0.42
N LEU A 67 0.53 6.19 0.48
CA LEU A 67 0.84 6.95 1.68
C LEU A 67 2.32 7.26 1.71
N TYR A 68 2.69 8.46 2.15
CA TYR A 68 4.10 8.81 2.29
C TYR A 68 4.33 9.71 3.50
N ALA A 69 5.59 9.97 3.83
CA ALA A 69 5.97 10.71 5.03
C ALA A 69 5.40 10.06 6.30
N ILE A 70 5.25 8.73 6.31
CA ILE A 70 4.83 7.99 7.49
C ILE A 70 5.98 8.07 8.51
N PRO A 71 5.72 8.52 9.76
CA PRO A 71 6.80 8.70 10.74
C PRO A 71 7.58 7.42 11.05
N ALA A 72 8.87 7.56 11.30
CA ALA A 72 9.77 6.42 11.56
C ALA A 72 9.34 5.58 12.78
N GLY A 73 8.66 6.18 13.75
CA GLY A 73 8.17 5.48 14.94
C GLY A 73 6.90 4.68 14.72
N THR A 74 6.30 4.74 13.53
CA THR A 74 5.08 4.00 13.21
C THR A 74 5.42 2.55 12.93
N ALA A 75 4.66 1.61 13.51
CA ALA A 75 4.82 0.16 13.29
C ALA A 75 3.55 -0.50 12.78
N SER A 76 2.46 0.24 12.64
CA SER A 76 1.19 -0.35 12.20
C SER A 76 0.21 0.73 11.75
N LEU A 77 -0.76 0.28 10.96
CA LEU A 77 -1.94 1.06 10.58
C LEU A 77 -3.17 0.24 10.97
N PRO A 78 -4.15 0.85 11.65
CA PRO A 78 -5.36 0.11 12.02
C PRO A 78 -6.25 -0.14 10.81
N GLU A 79 -7.14 -1.12 10.95
CA GLU A 79 -8.17 -1.39 9.94
C GLU A 79 -9.03 -0.16 9.72
N ALA A 80 -9.39 0.08 8.45
CA ALA A 80 -10.29 1.19 8.09
C ALA A 80 -9.78 2.56 8.60
N VAL A 81 -8.46 2.76 8.53
CA VAL A 81 -7.88 4.00 9.06
C VAL A 81 -8.40 5.21 8.29
N ALA A 82 -9.09 6.12 8.99
CA ALA A 82 -9.56 7.36 8.40
C ALA A 82 -8.38 8.32 8.20
N PRO A 83 -8.45 9.22 7.19
CA PRO A 83 -7.36 10.16 6.95
C PRO A 83 -6.94 10.95 8.19
N ALA A 84 -7.91 11.36 9.02
CA ALA A 84 -7.63 12.10 10.25
C ALA A 84 -6.96 11.25 11.33
N LYS A 85 -6.95 9.92 11.18
CA LYS A 85 -6.36 9.00 12.15
C LYS A 85 -5.03 8.41 11.69
N LEU A 86 -4.55 8.81 10.52
CA LEU A 86 -3.21 8.41 10.07
C LEU A 86 -2.16 8.96 11.04
N PRO A 87 -0.99 8.30 11.17
CA PRO A 87 0.08 8.81 12.03
C PRO A 87 0.41 10.26 11.67
N ALA A 88 0.68 11.06 12.69
CA ALA A 88 0.94 12.49 12.53
C ALA A 88 2.04 12.74 11.48
N GLY A 89 1.75 13.59 10.50
CA GLY A 89 2.67 13.90 9.41
C GLY A 89 2.51 13.05 8.17
N THR A 90 1.77 11.94 8.25
CA THR A 90 1.51 11.08 7.09
C THR A 90 0.71 11.85 6.04
N ARG A 91 1.14 11.72 4.79
CA ARG A 91 0.49 12.37 3.64
C ARG A 91 -0.05 11.33 2.68
N GLU A 92 -1.10 11.70 1.96
CA GLU A 92 -1.72 10.81 0.99
C GLU A 92 -1.34 11.21 -0.43
N GLY A 93 -1.06 10.20 -1.25
CA GLY A 93 -0.88 10.40 -2.69
C GLY A 93 -2.15 10.07 -3.46
N THR A 94 -2.08 10.20 -4.78
CA THR A 94 -3.20 9.99 -5.68
C THR A 94 -3.18 8.57 -6.25
N ASN A 95 -4.31 7.86 -6.11
CA ASN A 95 -4.48 6.52 -6.67
C ASN A 95 -4.98 6.63 -8.13
N ASP A 96 -5.18 5.48 -8.78
CA ASP A 96 -5.58 5.47 -10.19
C ASP A 96 -7.08 5.76 -10.42
N TRP A 97 -7.84 5.99 -9.35
CA TRP A 97 -9.18 6.59 -9.46
C TRP A 97 -9.13 8.12 -9.39
N ASN A 98 -7.92 8.69 -9.44
CA ASN A 98 -7.68 10.14 -9.38
C ASN A 98 -8.18 10.78 -8.07
N ARG A 99 -8.04 10.06 -6.97
CA ARG A 99 -8.40 10.55 -5.64
C ARG A 99 -7.37 10.03 -4.62
N THR A 100 -7.38 10.61 -3.43
CA THR A 100 -6.56 10.11 -2.32
C THR A 100 -7.32 9.05 -1.54
N GLY A 101 -6.56 8.23 -0.79
CA GLY A 101 -7.13 7.22 0.07
C GLY A 101 -7.10 5.81 -0.52
N TYR A 102 -7.71 4.91 0.20
CA TYR A 102 -7.75 3.50 -0.15
C TYR A 102 -8.89 3.19 -1.12
N GLY A 103 -8.58 2.48 -2.20
CA GLY A 103 -9.58 1.82 -3.03
C GLY A 103 -9.25 0.34 -3.06
N GLY A 104 -10.20 -0.51 -2.71
CA GLY A 104 -9.95 -1.93 -2.55
C GLY A 104 -9.93 -2.72 -3.84
N PRO A 105 -9.54 -4.01 -3.75
CA PRO A 105 -9.59 -4.92 -4.88
C PRO A 105 -10.96 -4.98 -5.53
N CYS A 106 -10.98 -4.88 -6.85
CA CYS A 106 -12.20 -4.95 -7.64
C CYS A 106 -11.89 -5.54 -9.02
N PRO A 107 -11.31 -6.76 -9.09
CA PRO A 107 -10.84 -7.30 -10.35
C PRO A 107 -12.00 -7.64 -11.27
N PRO A 108 -12.02 -7.11 -12.51
CA PRO A 108 -13.11 -7.41 -13.44
C PRO A 108 -13.06 -8.84 -13.96
N VAL A 109 -11.86 -9.42 -14.10
CA VAL A 109 -11.65 -10.76 -14.63
C VAL A 109 -10.55 -11.46 -13.84
N GLY A 110 -10.83 -12.67 -13.38
CA GLY A 110 -9.83 -13.54 -12.77
C GLY A 110 -9.41 -13.15 -11.36
N ARG A 111 -8.37 -13.81 -10.88
CA ARG A 111 -7.80 -13.55 -9.56
C ARG A 111 -6.56 -12.69 -9.73
N HIS A 112 -6.60 -11.49 -9.12
CA HIS A 112 -5.48 -10.55 -9.19
C HIS A 112 -4.63 -10.64 -7.94
N ARG A 113 -3.37 -10.18 -8.07
CA ARG A 113 -2.44 -10.05 -6.95
C ARG A 113 -2.38 -8.59 -6.54
N TYR A 114 -2.42 -8.34 -5.23
CA TYR A 114 -2.38 -6.99 -4.66
C TYR A 114 -1.13 -6.87 -3.81
N PHE A 115 -0.20 -6.06 -4.26
CA PHE A 115 1.10 -5.88 -3.64
C PHE A 115 1.06 -4.70 -2.69
N HIS A 116 1.15 -4.99 -1.39
CA HIS A 116 1.33 -3.98 -0.36
C HIS A 116 2.83 -3.82 -0.20
N LYS A 117 3.36 -2.67 -0.63
CA LYS A 117 4.80 -2.41 -0.66
C LYS A 117 5.14 -1.33 0.35
N LEU A 118 6.03 -1.65 1.28
CA LEU A 118 6.49 -0.72 2.30
C LEU A 118 7.97 -0.43 2.06
N TYR A 119 8.31 0.86 2.03
CA TYR A 119 9.68 1.32 1.85
C TYR A 119 10.14 2.09 3.07
N ALA A 120 11.29 1.72 3.64
CA ALA A 120 11.93 2.47 4.71
C ALA A 120 12.94 3.42 4.09
N LEU A 121 12.82 4.71 4.38
CA LEU A 121 13.64 5.75 3.77
C LEU A 121 14.55 6.43 4.79
N ASP A 122 15.68 6.94 4.33
CA ASP A 122 16.61 7.73 5.14
C ASP A 122 16.25 9.22 5.21
N VAL A 123 15.10 9.59 4.67
CA VAL A 123 14.57 10.96 4.68
C VAL A 123 13.08 10.94 4.99
N VAL A 124 12.56 12.08 5.43
CA VAL A 124 11.12 12.32 5.45
C VAL A 124 10.80 13.10 4.18
N LEU A 125 9.96 12.55 3.31
CA LEU A 125 9.60 13.23 2.08
C LEU A 125 8.77 14.47 2.37
N ALA A 126 9.08 15.56 1.66
CA ALA A 126 8.33 16.79 1.74
C ALA A 126 6.95 16.63 1.11
N ASP A 127 6.09 17.62 1.30
CA ASP A 127 4.78 17.64 0.64
C ASP A 127 4.94 17.72 -0.87
N LEU A 128 4.56 16.67 -1.56
CA LEU A 128 4.63 16.57 -3.02
C LEU A 128 3.29 16.89 -3.68
N HIS A 129 2.32 17.36 -2.90
CA HIS A 129 1.00 17.80 -3.38
C HIS A 129 0.23 16.68 -4.10
N LYS A 130 -0.18 15.67 -3.33
CA LYS A 130 -0.96 14.51 -3.80
C LYS A 130 -0.26 13.79 -4.96
N PRO A 131 0.98 13.35 -4.77
CA PRO A 131 1.76 12.72 -5.85
C PRO A 131 1.17 11.39 -6.27
N LYS A 132 1.43 11.00 -7.51
CA LYS A 132 1.16 9.65 -7.98
C LYS A 132 2.33 8.74 -7.63
N LYS A 133 2.14 7.42 -7.81
CA LYS A 133 3.18 6.43 -7.55
C LYS A 133 4.50 6.79 -8.25
N ALA A 134 4.43 7.18 -9.53
CA ALA A 134 5.63 7.52 -10.30
C ALA A 134 6.41 8.69 -9.68
N ASP A 135 5.69 9.69 -9.17
CA ASP A 135 6.30 10.84 -8.51
C ASP A 135 7.01 10.43 -7.23
N LEU A 136 6.40 9.50 -6.48
CA LEU A 136 7.01 8.97 -5.26
C LEU A 136 8.23 8.11 -5.56
N GLU A 137 8.15 7.26 -6.58
CA GLU A 137 9.29 6.43 -6.95
C GLU A 137 10.49 7.30 -7.32
N LYS A 138 10.24 8.40 -8.00
CA LYS A 138 11.29 9.36 -8.34
C LYS A 138 11.87 10.04 -7.09
N ALA A 139 11.00 10.44 -6.16
CA ALA A 139 11.43 11.10 -4.92
C ALA A 139 12.18 10.14 -3.99
N MET A 140 11.84 8.85 -4.02
CA MET A 140 12.49 7.85 -3.19
C MET A 140 13.86 7.41 -3.71
N LYS A 141 14.16 7.66 -4.97
CA LYS A 141 15.39 7.17 -5.60
C LYS A 141 16.62 7.63 -4.81
N GLY A 142 17.46 6.69 -4.42
CA GLY A 142 18.66 6.97 -3.63
C GLY A 142 18.44 7.07 -2.14
N HIS A 143 17.17 6.90 -1.66
CA HIS A 143 16.82 7.05 -0.25
C HIS A 143 16.25 5.80 0.38
N VAL A 144 16.06 4.72 -0.39
CA VAL A 144 15.47 3.48 0.12
C VAL A 144 16.51 2.65 0.87
N LEU A 145 16.28 2.45 2.16
CA LEU A 145 17.15 1.62 3.01
C LEU A 145 16.72 0.16 3.00
N ALA A 146 15.42 -0.09 2.90
CA ALA A 146 14.85 -1.44 2.88
C ALA A 146 13.45 -1.38 2.30
N GLU A 147 12.99 -2.52 1.81
CA GLU A 147 11.62 -2.66 1.33
C GLU A 147 11.04 -4.01 1.75
N ALA A 148 9.72 -4.06 1.90
CA ALA A 148 8.99 -5.27 2.21
C ALA A 148 7.72 -5.32 1.39
N GLN A 149 7.24 -6.53 1.11
CA GLN A 149 5.99 -6.74 0.38
C GLN A 149 5.11 -7.73 1.12
N LEU A 150 3.82 -7.44 1.12
CA LEU A 150 2.79 -8.39 1.51
C LEU A 150 1.85 -8.53 0.31
N VAL A 151 1.75 -9.72 -0.24
CA VAL A 151 0.92 -9.98 -1.41
C VAL A 151 -0.36 -10.67 -0.96
N GLY A 152 -1.50 -10.07 -1.26
CA GLY A 152 -2.81 -10.71 -1.11
C GLY A 152 -3.42 -10.94 -2.47
N THR A 153 -4.38 -11.86 -2.55
CA THR A 153 -5.08 -12.16 -3.81
C THR A 153 -6.58 -11.97 -3.64
N TYR A 154 -7.26 -11.70 -4.72
CA TYR A 154 -8.71 -11.59 -4.71
C TYR A 154 -9.29 -11.84 -6.09
N ALA A 155 -10.42 -12.54 -6.13
CA ALA A 155 -11.25 -12.68 -7.30
C ALA A 155 -12.67 -12.31 -6.89
N LYS A 156 -13.42 -11.61 -7.76
CA LYS A 156 -14.81 -11.28 -7.42
C LYS A 156 -15.63 -12.55 -7.21
N GLY A 157 -16.39 -12.58 -6.15
CA GLY A 157 -17.38 -13.61 -5.91
C GLY A 157 -18.54 -13.48 -6.90
N LYS A 158 -19.23 -14.56 -7.10
CA LYS A 158 -20.39 -14.60 -8.00
C LYS A 158 -21.64 -14.11 -7.30
#